data_d43cf3f8b681085fe09ed4b682d086c8
#
_entry.id   d43cf3f8b681085fe09ed4b682d086c8
#
_cell.length_a   1.000
_cell.length_b   1.000
_cell.length_c   1.000
_cell.angle_alpha   90.00
_cell.angle_beta   90.00
_cell.angle_gamma   90.00
#
_symmetry.space_group_name_H-M   'P 1'
#
loop_
_entity.id
_entity.type
_entity.pdbx_description
1 polymer ?
#
loop_
_entity_poly.entity_id
_entity_poly.type
_entity_poly.pdbx_seq_one_letter_code
_entity_poly.pdbx_strand_id
1 'polypeptide(L)'
;MQVFKYERGKEDTVLNKAWWKEAVVYQIYPRSFMDSNGDGIGDLNGITEKLEYLKELGIDVIWLSPVYQSPNDDNGYDISDYQAIMEEFGTMEDYDRMLARAHELGIKIMMDLVVNHTSDEHAWFVESRKSVDNPYRDFYIWRKGKDGKEPNNWGSCFSGSAWKYDPQTDMYFLHLFSKKQPDLNWDNPKVRDRVFDMMNWWCEKGIDGFRMDVISLISKPEGLPDGIPGETGYADSGCANGPHVHEYLKEMNRKVLSHYDLITVGEAAGVTLEEAKKYANADGSELNMVFQFEHTGGGPEADNHYGKWDSHKMPLPVWKKILSRWQTGLEGKAWNSLFLSNHDQPRSVSWFGNDSEQYREISAKMLGTCLHMMQGTPYVYQGDRKSTRLNSSHHFISYAVFCLKK
;
A
#
# COMPACT_ATOMS: atom_id res chain seq x y z
N MET A 1 12.04 25.17 50.06
CA MET A 1 11.90 24.05 49.12
C MET A 1 10.41 23.72 49.04
N GLN A 2 9.70 24.39 48.15
CA GLN A 2 8.26 24.20 47.95
C GLN A 2 8.04 23.08 46.96
N VAL A 3 7.39 22.02 47.39
CA VAL A 3 6.99 20.89 46.58
C VAL A 3 5.68 21.25 45.90
N PHE A 4 5.69 21.48 44.61
CA PHE A 4 4.47 21.63 43.82
C PHE A 4 3.79 20.25 43.71
N LYS A 5 2.66 20.08 44.38
CA LYS A 5 1.72 18.98 44.15
C LYS A 5 0.96 19.29 42.87
N TYR A 6 1.17 18.48 41.85
CA TYR A 6 0.32 18.45 40.65
C TYR A 6 -0.91 17.62 40.98
N GLU A 7 -2.05 18.25 41.13
CA GLU A 7 -3.35 17.59 41.20
C GLU A 7 -3.72 17.14 39.79
N ARG A 8 -3.70 15.81 39.52
CA ARG A 8 -4.29 15.25 38.31
C ARG A 8 -5.81 15.38 38.39
N GLY A 9 -6.39 16.27 37.56
CA GLY A 9 -7.80 16.25 37.26
C GLY A 9 -8.21 14.92 36.66
N LYS A 10 -9.18 14.28 37.26
CA LYS A 10 -9.84 13.09 36.75
C LYS A 10 -10.67 13.47 35.53
N GLU A 11 -10.15 13.29 34.35
CA GLU A 11 -10.87 12.84 33.18
C GLU A 11 -10.10 11.64 32.63
N ASP A 12 -10.49 10.45 33.08
CA ASP A 12 -10.16 9.19 32.43
C ASP A 12 -10.93 9.16 31.09
N THR A 13 -10.41 9.88 30.08
CA THR A 13 -10.62 9.47 28.72
C THR A 13 -9.88 8.15 28.59
N VAL A 14 -10.62 7.04 28.63
CA VAL A 14 -10.14 5.74 28.16
C VAL A 14 -9.71 6.00 26.72
N LEU A 15 -8.43 6.28 26.51
CA LEU A 15 -7.80 6.23 25.20
C LEU A 15 -8.06 4.83 24.70
N ASN A 16 -8.95 4.71 23.74
CA ASN A 16 -9.22 3.46 23.05
C ASN A 16 -7.87 3.05 22.43
N LYS A 17 -7.14 2.16 23.13
CA LYS A 17 -5.81 1.71 22.72
C LYS A 17 -5.97 0.83 21.50
N ALA A 18 -5.98 1.46 20.34
CA ALA A 18 -5.94 0.72 19.09
C ALA A 18 -4.58 0.00 19.00
N TRP A 19 -4.59 -1.32 19.03
CA TRP A 19 -3.40 -2.18 19.06
C TRP A 19 -2.41 -1.88 17.91
N TRP A 20 -2.93 -1.50 16.75
CA TRP A 20 -2.13 -1.17 15.56
C TRP A 20 -1.27 0.10 15.72
N LYS A 21 -1.54 0.95 16.70
CA LYS A 21 -0.69 2.11 17.02
C LYS A 21 0.62 1.71 17.69
N GLU A 22 0.64 0.56 18.37
CA GLU A 22 1.81 0.03 19.07
C GLU A 22 2.50 -1.08 18.26
N ALA A 23 1.99 -1.41 17.07
CA ALA A 23 2.48 -2.49 16.22
C ALA A 23 3.67 -2.07 15.37
N VAL A 24 4.54 -3.04 15.06
CA VAL A 24 5.58 -2.95 14.03
C VAL A 24 5.18 -3.84 12.87
N VAL A 25 5.04 -3.25 11.68
CA VAL A 25 4.68 -3.96 10.46
C VAL A 25 5.94 -4.31 9.66
N TYR A 26 6.00 -5.54 9.18
CA TYR A 26 7.07 -6.02 8.32
C TYR A 26 6.52 -6.41 6.96
N GLN A 27 6.96 -5.75 5.90
CA GLN A 27 6.56 -6.08 4.54
C GLN A 27 7.35 -7.27 4.01
N ILE A 28 6.63 -8.31 3.56
CA ILE A 28 7.17 -9.43 2.82
C ILE A 28 6.77 -9.30 1.35
N TYR A 29 7.76 -9.35 0.47
CA TYR A 29 7.60 -9.55 -0.97
C TYR A 29 7.84 -11.05 -1.24
N PRO A 30 6.77 -11.87 -1.39
CA PRO A 30 6.86 -13.33 -1.30
C PRO A 30 7.92 -13.94 -2.21
N ARG A 31 7.90 -13.58 -3.48
CA ARG A 31 8.79 -14.09 -4.53
C ARG A 31 10.28 -14.09 -4.17
N SER A 32 10.73 -13.13 -3.35
CA SER A 32 12.13 -12.92 -3.00
C SER A 32 12.44 -13.04 -1.50
N PHE A 33 11.53 -13.60 -0.70
CA PHE A 33 11.72 -13.70 0.74
C PHE A 33 12.40 -15.01 1.17
N MET A 34 11.77 -16.14 0.92
CA MET A 34 12.31 -17.46 1.26
C MET A 34 11.71 -18.51 0.33
N ASP A 35 12.57 -19.20 -0.38
CA ASP A 35 12.29 -20.34 -1.23
C ASP A 35 12.38 -21.62 -0.38
N SER A 36 11.30 -22.35 -0.22
CA SER A 36 11.24 -23.57 0.60
C SER A 36 11.46 -24.84 -0.22
N ASN A 37 11.24 -24.80 -1.54
CA ASN A 37 11.24 -25.96 -2.42
C ASN A 37 12.47 -26.02 -3.35
N GLY A 38 13.25 -24.92 -3.45
CA GLY A 38 14.50 -24.85 -4.23
C GLY A 38 14.31 -24.52 -5.70
N ASP A 39 13.16 -23.94 -6.09
CA ASP A 39 12.87 -23.57 -7.47
C ASP A 39 13.35 -22.14 -7.84
N GLY A 40 13.86 -21.40 -6.88
CA GLY A 40 14.35 -20.03 -7.03
C GLY A 40 13.29 -18.95 -6.75
N ILE A 41 12.09 -19.34 -6.39
CA ILE A 41 10.96 -18.45 -6.07
C ILE A 41 10.57 -18.62 -4.60
N GLY A 42 10.48 -17.52 -3.88
CA GLY A 42 9.99 -17.55 -2.50
C GLY A 42 8.48 -17.87 -2.44
N ASP A 43 8.07 -18.58 -1.39
CA ASP A 43 6.73 -19.16 -1.26
C ASP A 43 6.14 -19.06 0.15
N LEU A 44 4.88 -19.45 0.32
CA LEU A 44 4.14 -19.37 1.60
C LEU A 44 4.73 -20.32 2.66
N ASN A 45 5.26 -21.47 2.26
CA ASN A 45 5.91 -22.39 3.18
C ASN A 45 7.24 -21.81 3.67
N GLY A 46 8.00 -21.14 2.81
CA GLY A 46 9.20 -20.40 3.18
C GLY A 46 8.90 -19.23 4.14
N ILE A 47 7.78 -18.54 3.95
CA ILE A 47 7.33 -17.53 4.93
C ILE A 47 7.03 -18.21 6.27
N THR A 48 6.32 -19.33 6.26
CA THR A 48 5.98 -20.11 7.46
C THR A 48 7.24 -20.50 8.25
N GLU A 49 8.28 -20.97 7.57
CA GLU A 49 9.58 -21.32 8.20
C GLU A 49 10.27 -20.12 8.86
N LYS A 50 9.97 -18.88 8.43
CA LYS A 50 10.60 -17.67 8.95
C LYS A 50 9.76 -16.93 10.00
N LEU A 51 8.59 -17.41 10.35
CA LEU A 51 7.70 -16.72 11.31
C LEU A 51 8.35 -16.59 12.70
N GLU A 52 9.05 -17.62 13.20
CA GLU A 52 9.74 -17.53 14.48
C GLU A 52 10.84 -16.47 14.45
N TYR A 53 11.62 -16.39 13.37
CA TYR A 53 12.60 -15.35 13.18
C TYR A 53 11.96 -13.95 13.20
N LEU A 54 10.82 -13.77 12.57
CA LEU A 54 10.08 -12.49 12.58
C LEU A 54 9.53 -12.17 13.97
N LYS A 55 9.10 -13.18 14.72
CA LYS A 55 8.70 -13.01 16.12
C LYS A 55 9.86 -12.59 17.02
N GLU A 56 11.00 -13.23 16.89
CA GLU A 56 12.24 -12.85 17.60
C GLU A 56 12.69 -11.43 17.24
N LEU A 57 12.49 -11.01 16.00
CA LEU A 57 12.75 -9.66 15.54
C LEU A 57 11.82 -8.62 16.18
N GLY A 58 10.70 -9.05 16.77
CA GLY A 58 9.71 -8.18 17.41
C GLY A 58 8.67 -7.64 16.46
N ILE A 59 8.37 -8.36 15.38
CA ILE A 59 7.33 -8.02 14.42
C ILE A 59 5.97 -8.41 14.98
N ASP A 60 4.99 -7.51 14.83
CA ASP A 60 3.62 -7.72 15.27
C ASP A 60 2.67 -8.01 14.11
N VAL A 61 2.98 -7.46 12.92
CA VAL A 61 2.15 -7.61 11.71
C VAL A 61 3.03 -7.90 10.51
N ILE A 62 2.66 -8.85 9.70
CA ILE A 62 3.24 -9.07 8.37
C ILE A 62 2.28 -8.43 7.34
N TRP A 63 2.77 -7.46 6.58
CA TRP A 63 2.15 -7.05 5.32
C TRP A 63 2.66 -7.94 4.21
N LEU A 64 1.77 -8.74 3.67
CA LEU A 64 2.04 -9.66 2.57
C LEU A 64 1.70 -8.99 1.25
N SER A 65 2.70 -8.69 0.41
CA SER A 65 2.46 -8.25 -0.97
C SER A 65 1.66 -9.31 -1.72
N PRO A 66 0.98 -9.01 -2.85
CA PRO A 66 -0.03 -9.88 -3.42
C PRO A 66 0.43 -11.32 -3.63
N VAL A 67 -0.38 -12.27 -3.15
CA VAL A 67 -0.21 -13.72 -3.34
C VAL A 67 -1.37 -14.34 -4.11
N TYR A 68 -2.29 -13.52 -4.56
CA TYR A 68 -3.47 -13.94 -5.31
C TYR A 68 -3.11 -14.50 -6.68
N GLN A 69 -4.02 -15.25 -7.29
CA GLN A 69 -3.85 -15.73 -8.66
C GLN A 69 -3.67 -14.54 -9.61
N SER A 70 -2.57 -14.57 -10.36
CA SER A 70 -2.16 -13.50 -11.28
C SER A 70 -1.39 -14.08 -12.47
N PRO A 71 -1.54 -13.55 -13.69
CA PRO A 71 -0.64 -13.85 -14.80
C PRO A 71 0.73 -13.19 -14.67
N ASN A 72 0.94 -12.38 -13.61
CA ASN A 72 2.24 -11.85 -13.23
C ASN A 72 2.84 -10.83 -14.22
N ASP A 73 1.98 -10.05 -14.88
CA ASP A 73 2.41 -8.95 -15.76
C ASP A 73 3.01 -7.79 -14.94
N ASP A 74 2.52 -7.59 -13.73
CA ASP A 74 2.96 -6.56 -12.78
C ASP A 74 3.26 -7.17 -11.39
N ASN A 75 4.04 -8.24 -11.35
CA ASN A 75 4.53 -8.87 -10.12
C ASN A 75 3.42 -9.19 -9.08
N GLY A 76 2.24 -9.61 -9.54
CA GLY A 76 1.09 -9.98 -8.70
C GLY A 76 0.07 -8.87 -8.52
N TYR A 77 0.35 -7.62 -8.92
CA TYR A 77 -0.63 -6.53 -8.86
C TYR A 77 -1.66 -6.55 -10.00
N ASP A 78 -1.57 -7.47 -10.94
CA ASP A 78 -2.55 -7.79 -11.98
C ASP A 78 -3.34 -9.05 -11.58
N ILE A 79 -4.31 -8.90 -10.68
CA ILE A 79 -5.03 -10.02 -10.05
C ILE A 79 -6.10 -10.57 -10.99
N SER A 80 -6.04 -11.87 -11.27
CA SER A 80 -7.05 -12.58 -12.07
C SER A 80 -8.10 -13.33 -11.24
N ASP A 81 -7.77 -13.68 -9.98
CA ASP A 81 -8.73 -14.23 -9.01
C ASP A 81 -8.29 -13.85 -7.59
N TYR A 82 -9.15 -13.07 -6.89
CA TYR A 82 -8.90 -12.61 -5.53
C TYR A 82 -9.05 -13.70 -4.45
N GLN A 83 -9.66 -14.83 -4.77
CA GLN A 83 -9.97 -15.89 -3.83
C GLN A 83 -9.16 -17.18 -4.10
N ALA A 84 -8.15 -17.09 -4.96
CA ALA A 84 -7.19 -18.15 -5.24
C ALA A 84 -5.76 -17.67 -4.95
N ILE A 85 -4.89 -18.59 -4.56
CA ILE A 85 -3.45 -18.34 -4.38
C ILE A 85 -2.73 -18.67 -5.70
N MET A 86 -1.74 -17.84 -6.07
CA MET A 86 -0.88 -18.06 -7.21
C MET A 86 -0.09 -19.36 -7.02
N GLU A 87 -0.11 -20.23 -8.02
CA GLU A 87 0.51 -21.57 -7.96
C GLU A 87 1.99 -21.55 -7.55
N GLU A 88 2.74 -20.55 -8.02
CA GLU A 88 4.16 -20.38 -7.66
C GLU A 88 4.38 -20.14 -6.15
N PHE A 89 3.38 -19.61 -5.44
CA PHE A 89 3.48 -19.33 -4.00
C PHE A 89 2.92 -20.45 -3.14
N GLY A 90 2.21 -21.43 -3.73
CA GLY A 90 1.61 -22.56 -3.05
C GLY A 90 0.10 -22.64 -3.22
N THR A 91 -0.58 -23.20 -2.24
CA THR A 91 -2.01 -23.45 -2.25
C THR A 91 -2.75 -22.63 -1.20
N MET A 92 -4.09 -22.65 -1.21
CA MET A 92 -4.90 -22.04 -0.16
C MET A 92 -4.67 -22.74 1.19
N GLU A 93 -4.40 -24.05 1.20
CA GLU A 93 -4.06 -24.79 2.42
C GLU A 93 -2.70 -24.38 2.98
N ASP A 94 -1.73 -24.03 2.13
CA ASP A 94 -0.44 -23.45 2.55
C ASP A 94 -0.65 -22.09 3.20
N TYR A 95 -1.51 -21.26 2.61
CA TYR A 95 -1.90 -19.98 3.18
C TYR A 95 -2.57 -20.15 4.56
N ASP A 96 -3.54 -21.06 4.66
CA ASP A 96 -4.25 -21.30 5.91
C ASP A 96 -3.30 -21.78 7.03
N ARG A 97 -2.33 -22.65 6.70
CA ARG A 97 -1.28 -23.07 7.65
C ARG A 97 -0.39 -21.90 8.08
N MET A 98 0.02 -21.08 7.14
CA MET A 98 0.84 -19.88 7.43
C MET A 98 0.08 -18.93 8.36
N LEU A 99 -1.19 -18.62 8.06
CA LEU A 99 -2.05 -17.75 8.86
C LEU A 99 -2.22 -18.29 10.28
N ALA A 100 -2.58 -19.56 10.42
CA ALA A 100 -2.73 -20.21 11.71
C ALA A 100 -1.43 -20.16 12.52
N ARG A 101 -0.28 -20.46 11.88
CA ARG A 101 1.01 -20.43 12.56
C ARG A 101 1.43 -19.02 12.97
N ALA A 102 1.15 -18.03 12.15
CA ALA A 102 1.40 -16.60 12.48
C ALA A 102 0.59 -16.22 13.73
N HIS A 103 -0.68 -16.57 13.79
CA HIS A 103 -1.56 -16.29 14.94
C HIS A 103 -1.11 -17.02 16.22
N GLU A 104 -0.67 -18.27 16.14
CA GLU A 104 -0.08 -18.99 17.28
C GLU A 104 1.11 -18.25 17.88
N LEU A 105 1.92 -17.59 17.04
CA LEU A 105 3.07 -16.77 17.46
C LEU A 105 2.65 -15.35 17.87
N GLY A 106 1.36 -15.00 17.77
CA GLY A 106 0.86 -13.64 18.01
C GLY A 106 1.33 -12.64 16.95
N ILE A 107 1.54 -13.09 15.71
CA ILE A 107 1.81 -12.25 14.56
C ILE A 107 0.53 -12.16 13.74
N LYS A 108 0.16 -10.96 13.33
CA LYS A 108 -1.02 -10.66 12.53
C LYS A 108 -0.68 -10.59 11.05
N ILE A 109 -1.67 -10.87 10.19
CA ILE A 109 -1.48 -10.87 8.73
C ILE A 109 -2.32 -9.77 8.09
N MET A 110 -1.65 -8.88 7.36
CA MET A 110 -2.25 -7.83 6.53
C MET A 110 -2.07 -8.20 5.07
N MET A 111 -3.18 -8.32 4.34
CA MET A 111 -3.18 -8.60 2.90
C MET A 111 -3.09 -7.33 2.08
N ASP A 112 -2.53 -7.44 0.87
CA ASP A 112 -2.55 -6.34 -0.10
C ASP A 112 -3.89 -6.34 -0.85
N LEU A 113 -4.62 -5.23 -0.84
CA LEU A 113 -5.92 -5.07 -1.49
C LEU A 113 -5.74 -4.22 -2.75
N VAL A 114 -5.72 -4.86 -3.90
CA VAL A 114 -5.55 -4.22 -5.20
C VAL A 114 -6.92 -4.12 -5.88
N VAL A 115 -7.56 -2.97 -5.77
CA VAL A 115 -8.96 -2.80 -6.22
C VAL A 115 -9.19 -1.54 -7.09
N ASN A 116 -8.12 -0.86 -7.50
CA ASN A 116 -8.23 0.14 -8.55
C ASN A 116 -8.45 -0.52 -9.93
N HIS A 117 -7.85 -1.67 -10.15
CA HIS A 117 -7.85 -2.43 -11.40
C HIS A 117 -7.82 -3.94 -11.12
N THR A 118 -8.03 -4.75 -12.15
CA THR A 118 -7.81 -6.19 -12.14
C THR A 118 -6.86 -6.58 -13.27
N SER A 119 -6.44 -7.84 -13.34
CA SER A 119 -5.90 -8.38 -14.59
C SER A 119 -6.93 -8.33 -15.73
N ASP A 120 -6.47 -8.21 -16.98
CA ASP A 120 -7.32 -8.41 -18.16
C ASP A 120 -7.75 -9.89 -18.35
N GLU A 121 -7.18 -10.79 -17.55
CA GLU A 121 -7.58 -12.20 -17.45
C GLU A 121 -8.60 -12.47 -16.33
N HIS A 122 -8.96 -11.46 -15.53
CA HIS A 122 -9.99 -11.59 -14.51
C HIS A 122 -11.36 -11.87 -15.16
N ALA A 123 -12.13 -12.79 -14.57
CA ALA A 123 -13.41 -13.22 -15.13
C ALA A 123 -14.37 -12.06 -15.45
N TRP A 124 -14.39 -11.01 -14.60
CA TRP A 124 -15.21 -9.82 -14.85
C TRP A 124 -14.79 -9.08 -16.11
N PHE A 125 -13.49 -8.95 -16.38
CA PHE A 125 -13.03 -8.25 -17.59
C PHE A 125 -13.24 -9.10 -18.84
N VAL A 126 -12.97 -10.40 -18.76
CA VAL A 126 -13.23 -11.34 -19.86
C VAL A 126 -14.70 -11.29 -20.27
N GLU A 127 -15.64 -11.24 -19.31
CA GLU A 127 -17.05 -11.05 -19.60
C GLU A 127 -17.36 -9.64 -20.16
N SER A 128 -16.81 -8.60 -19.53
CA SER A 128 -17.00 -7.20 -19.93
C SER A 128 -16.65 -6.92 -21.40
N ARG A 129 -15.65 -7.60 -21.94
CA ARG A 129 -15.20 -7.47 -23.34
C ARG A 129 -16.14 -8.10 -24.37
N LYS A 130 -16.98 -9.07 -23.99
CA LYS A 130 -17.74 -9.88 -24.95
C LYS A 130 -18.74 -9.06 -25.76
N SER A 131 -19.42 -8.11 -25.12
CA SER A 131 -20.35 -7.20 -25.79
C SER A 131 -20.60 -5.95 -24.96
N VAL A 132 -21.15 -4.90 -25.61
CA VAL A 132 -21.56 -3.65 -24.95
C VAL A 132 -22.76 -3.85 -24.00
N ASP A 133 -23.55 -4.89 -24.19
CA ASP A 133 -24.73 -5.21 -23.38
C ASP A 133 -24.46 -6.25 -22.31
N ASN A 134 -23.19 -6.67 -22.14
CA ASN A 134 -22.82 -7.66 -21.13
C ASN A 134 -23.07 -7.10 -19.71
N PRO A 135 -23.62 -7.88 -18.77
CA PRO A 135 -23.86 -7.45 -17.37
C PRO A 135 -22.63 -6.93 -16.64
N TYR A 136 -21.43 -7.35 -17.06
CA TYR A 136 -20.15 -6.88 -16.51
C TYR A 136 -19.56 -5.69 -17.27
N ARG A 137 -20.24 -5.19 -18.33
CA ARG A 137 -19.68 -4.09 -19.14
C ARG A 137 -19.27 -2.91 -18.30
N ASP A 138 -20.13 -2.44 -17.42
CA ASP A 138 -19.93 -1.29 -16.57
C ASP A 138 -19.09 -1.59 -15.29
N PHE A 139 -18.51 -2.79 -15.20
CA PHE A 139 -17.53 -3.07 -14.15
C PHE A 139 -16.20 -2.37 -14.41
N TYR A 140 -15.95 -2.03 -15.68
CA TYR A 140 -14.77 -1.31 -16.14
C TYR A 140 -15.14 -0.04 -16.88
N ILE A 141 -14.18 0.85 -17.03
CA ILE A 141 -14.39 2.15 -17.65
C ILE A 141 -14.15 2.03 -19.15
N TRP A 142 -15.24 2.00 -19.91
CA TRP A 142 -15.23 1.94 -21.37
C TRP A 142 -15.70 3.24 -21.97
N ARG A 143 -15.04 3.72 -23.03
CA ARG A 143 -15.44 4.93 -23.77
C ARG A 143 -15.25 4.71 -25.27
N LYS A 144 -16.09 5.37 -26.07
CA LYS A 144 -15.85 5.49 -27.51
C LYS A 144 -14.69 6.43 -27.75
N GLY A 145 -13.92 6.17 -28.79
CA GLY A 145 -12.90 7.11 -29.25
C GLY A 145 -13.52 8.45 -29.70
N LYS A 146 -12.71 9.48 -29.72
CA LYS A 146 -13.08 10.82 -30.18
C LYS A 146 -12.23 11.18 -31.40
N ASP A 147 -12.87 11.44 -32.52
CA ASP A 147 -12.21 11.82 -33.79
C ASP A 147 -11.14 10.81 -34.25
N GLY A 148 -11.40 9.51 -34.07
CA GLY A 148 -10.49 8.41 -34.42
C GLY A 148 -9.28 8.26 -33.49
N LYS A 149 -9.29 8.91 -32.33
CA LYS A 149 -8.26 8.84 -31.28
C LYS A 149 -8.86 8.33 -29.97
N GLU A 150 -8.01 8.28 -28.94
CA GLU A 150 -8.40 7.94 -27.57
C GLU A 150 -9.47 8.90 -27.03
N PRO A 151 -10.23 8.47 -26.02
CA PRO A 151 -11.32 9.28 -25.42
C PRO A 151 -10.85 10.61 -24.82
N ASN A 152 -9.65 10.63 -24.26
CA ASN A 152 -8.96 11.82 -23.74
C ASN A 152 -7.43 11.63 -23.82
N ASN A 153 -6.67 12.61 -23.35
CA ASN A 153 -5.22 12.65 -23.45
C ASN A 153 -4.46 12.12 -22.22
N TRP A 154 -5.10 11.30 -21.38
CA TRP A 154 -4.45 10.78 -20.18
C TRP A 154 -3.31 9.81 -20.49
N GLY A 155 -2.23 9.95 -19.72
CA GLY A 155 -1.10 9.04 -19.73
C GLY A 155 -1.21 7.93 -18.69
N SER A 156 -0.69 6.76 -19.04
CA SER A 156 -0.48 5.67 -18.11
C SER A 156 0.72 5.96 -17.20
N CYS A 157 0.66 5.50 -15.96
CA CYS A 157 1.80 5.53 -15.02
C CYS A 157 3.01 4.73 -15.55
N PHE A 158 2.76 3.75 -16.44
CA PHE A 158 3.79 2.92 -17.08
C PHE A 158 4.17 3.39 -18.50
N SER A 159 3.84 4.64 -18.82
CA SER A 159 4.07 5.31 -20.09
C SER A 159 3.05 5.02 -21.20
N GLY A 160 2.94 5.97 -22.12
CA GLY A 160 1.99 5.92 -23.24
C GLY A 160 0.57 6.34 -22.81
N SER A 161 -0.43 6.06 -23.67
CA SER A 161 -1.83 6.36 -23.40
C SER A 161 -2.38 5.50 -22.27
N ALA A 162 -3.26 6.08 -21.45
CA ALA A 162 -4.05 5.34 -20.46
C ALA A 162 -5.25 4.60 -21.07
N TRP A 163 -5.38 4.60 -22.38
CA TRP A 163 -6.49 3.98 -23.09
C TRP A 163 -6.04 2.89 -24.06
N LYS A 164 -6.66 1.74 -23.98
CA LYS A 164 -6.43 0.62 -24.91
C LYS A 164 -7.67 0.40 -25.76
N TYR A 165 -7.50 0.45 -27.09
CA TYR A 165 -8.55 0.10 -28.05
C TYR A 165 -8.84 -1.40 -28.03
N ASP A 166 -10.13 -1.74 -27.98
CA ASP A 166 -10.62 -3.11 -28.12
C ASP A 166 -11.45 -3.23 -29.41
N PRO A 167 -10.95 -3.95 -30.43
CA PRO A 167 -11.63 -4.08 -31.73
C PRO A 167 -12.92 -4.91 -31.63
N GLN A 168 -13.12 -5.71 -30.59
CA GLN A 168 -14.30 -6.55 -30.43
C GLN A 168 -15.56 -5.72 -30.22
N THR A 169 -15.45 -4.59 -29.51
CA THR A 169 -16.60 -3.73 -29.20
C THR A 169 -16.45 -2.32 -29.76
N ASP A 170 -15.40 -2.05 -30.53
CA ASP A 170 -15.07 -0.71 -31.09
C ASP A 170 -15.04 0.38 -30.03
N MET A 171 -14.44 0.09 -28.88
CA MET A 171 -14.33 1.01 -27.75
C MET A 171 -12.94 0.92 -27.12
N TYR A 172 -12.62 1.88 -26.27
CA TYR A 172 -11.41 1.91 -25.46
C TYR A 172 -11.75 1.59 -24.00
N PHE A 173 -10.87 0.87 -23.31
CA PHE A 173 -10.93 0.75 -21.87
C PHE A 173 -9.80 1.53 -21.21
N LEU A 174 -10.07 2.06 -20.02
CA LEU A 174 -9.08 2.77 -19.20
C LEU A 174 -8.15 1.78 -18.51
N HIS A 175 -6.84 2.11 -18.48
CA HIS A 175 -5.82 1.45 -17.68
C HIS A 175 -4.80 2.49 -17.20
N LEU A 176 -4.84 2.84 -15.93
CA LEU A 176 -3.87 3.80 -15.38
C LEU A 176 -2.46 3.21 -15.26
N PHE A 177 -2.33 1.88 -15.29
CA PHE A 177 -1.08 1.13 -15.24
C PHE A 177 -0.84 0.32 -16.52
N SER A 178 -0.50 -0.96 -16.44
CA SER A 178 -0.32 -1.81 -17.63
C SER A 178 -1.60 -1.92 -18.46
N LYS A 179 -1.44 -2.13 -19.76
CA LYS A 179 -2.55 -2.49 -20.66
C LYS A 179 -3.26 -3.77 -20.27
N LYS A 180 -2.64 -4.56 -19.40
CA LYS A 180 -3.21 -5.77 -18.80
C LYS A 180 -3.89 -5.53 -17.44
N GLN A 181 -4.00 -4.26 -17.01
CA GLN A 181 -4.60 -3.85 -15.76
C GLN A 181 -5.76 -2.88 -15.99
N PRO A 182 -6.91 -3.33 -16.54
CA PRO A 182 -8.07 -2.48 -16.78
C PRO A 182 -8.63 -1.94 -15.45
N ASP A 183 -8.93 -0.62 -15.43
CA ASP A 183 -9.44 0.08 -14.26
C ASP A 183 -10.90 -0.26 -13.97
N LEU A 184 -11.20 -0.60 -12.72
CA LEU A 184 -12.56 -0.84 -12.23
C LEU A 184 -13.36 0.46 -12.16
N ASN A 185 -14.64 0.36 -12.47
CA ASN A 185 -15.59 1.45 -12.38
C ASN A 185 -16.23 1.54 -11.00
N TRP A 186 -15.61 2.27 -10.08
CA TRP A 186 -16.12 2.45 -8.71
C TRP A 186 -17.41 3.27 -8.61
N ASP A 187 -17.80 4.01 -9.65
CA ASP A 187 -19.11 4.66 -9.70
C ASP A 187 -20.24 3.62 -9.74
N ASN A 188 -19.97 2.43 -10.26
CA ASN A 188 -20.90 1.33 -10.28
C ASN A 188 -21.02 0.65 -8.90
N PRO A 189 -22.19 0.73 -8.22
CA PRO A 189 -22.35 0.11 -6.90
C PRO A 189 -22.17 -1.42 -6.90
N LYS A 190 -22.44 -2.08 -8.05
CA LYS A 190 -22.21 -3.53 -8.15
C LYS A 190 -20.73 -3.89 -8.07
N VAL A 191 -19.82 -3.04 -8.55
CA VAL A 191 -18.38 -3.23 -8.39
C VAL A 191 -18.02 -3.13 -6.92
N ARG A 192 -18.49 -2.07 -6.23
CA ARG A 192 -18.24 -1.88 -4.80
C ARG A 192 -18.75 -3.05 -3.97
N ASP A 193 -19.98 -3.52 -4.24
CA ASP A 193 -20.53 -4.68 -3.53
C ASP A 193 -19.67 -5.94 -3.73
N ARG A 194 -19.19 -6.22 -4.95
CA ARG A 194 -18.30 -7.36 -5.21
C ARG A 194 -16.94 -7.25 -4.52
N VAL A 195 -16.39 -6.04 -4.49
CA VAL A 195 -15.15 -5.79 -3.73
C VAL A 195 -15.37 -6.01 -2.23
N PHE A 196 -16.47 -5.51 -1.68
CA PHE A 196 -16.79 -5.69 -0.25
C PHE A 196 -17.10 -7.14 0.10
N ASP A 197 -17.77 -7.89 -0.76
CA ASP A 197 -17.98 -9.34 -0.59
C ASP A 197 -16.64 -10.09 -0.51
N MET A 198 -15.71 -9.77 -1.40
CA MET A 198 -14.37 -10.36 -1.41
C MET A 198 -13.57 -9.97 -0.15
N MET A 199 -13.65 -8.72 0.28
CA MET A 199 -12.98 -8.27 1.51
C MET A 199 -13.54 -8.98 2.74
N ASN A 200 -14.88 -9.12 2.86
CA ASN A 200 -15.51 -9.87 3.95
C ASN A 200 -15.07 -11.32 3.96
N TRP A 201 -14.98 -11.97 2.79
CA TRP A 201 -14.50 -13.34 2.68
C TRP A 201 -13.08 -13.52 3.25
N TRP A 202 -12.16 -12.57 2.98
CA TRP A 202 -10.82 -12.58 3.57
C TRP A 202 -10.83 -12.31 5.07
N CYS A 203 -11.68 -11.39 5.54
CA CYS A 203 -11.85 -11.13 6.97
C CYS A 203 -12.41 -12.37 7.71
N GLU A 204 -13.38 -13.06 7.12
CA GLU A 204 -13.94 -14.30 7.65
C GLU A 204 -12.91 -15.44 7.68
N LYS A 205 -11.94 -15.42 6.76
CA LYS A 205 -10.79 -16.33 6.77
C LYS A 205 -9.83 -16.05 7.93
N GLY A 206 -9.91 -14.86 8.53
CA GLY A 206 -9.17 -14.49 9.73
C GLY A 206 -7.98 -13.58 9.50
N ILE A 207 -7.90 -12.86 8.38
CA ILE A 207 -6.86 -11.83 8.23
C ILE A 207 -7.07 -10.68 9.21
N ASP A 208 -6.01 -9.94 9.49
CA ASP A 208 -6.01 -8.86 10.48
C ASP A 208 -5.93 -7.46 9.87
N GLY A 209 -5.91 -7.34 8.56
CA GLY A 209 -5.85 -6.02 7.94
C GLY A 209 -5.67 -6.00 6.43
N PHE A 210 -5.73 -4.78 5.88
CA PHE A 210 -5.50 -4.51 4.48
C PHE A 210 -4.51 -3.36 4.29
N ARG A 211 -3.51 -3.59 3.44
CA ARG A 211 -2.82 -2.50 2.74
C ARG A 211 -3.53 -2.30 1.40
N MET A 212 -3.98 -1.10 1.12
CA MET A 212 -4.80 -0.81 -0.04
C MET A 212 -3.98 -0.12 -1.12
N ASP A 213 -3.76 -0.86 -2.19
CA ASP A 213 -2.97 -0.44 -3.34
C ASP A 213 -3.63 0.73 -4.06
N VAL A 214 -2.85 1.78 -4.33
CA VAL A 214 -3.23 3.01 -5.01
C VAL A 214 -4.67 3.49 -4.74
N ILE A 215 -5.12 3.34 -3.50
CA ILE A 215 -6.53 3.56 -3.11
C ILE A 215 -7.00 5.00 -3.38
N SER A 216 -6.10 5.96 -3.48
CA SER A 216 -6.43 7.33 -3.83
C SER A 216 -6.88 7.51 -5.28
N LEU A 217 -6.70 6.50 -6.15
CA LEU A 217 -7.00 6.56 -7.58
C LEU A 217 -8.36 5.95 -7.95
N ILE A 218 -9.08 5.32 -7.03
CA ILE A 218 -10.32 4.57 -7.33
C ILE A 218 -11.46 5.47 -7.83
N SER A 219 -11.49 6.74 -7.46
CA SER A 219 -12.48 7.71 -7.94
C SER A 219 -11.92 8.52 -9.10
N LYS A 220 -12.57 8.46 -10.25
CA LYS A 220 -12.13 9.18 -11.45
C LYS A 220 -12.82 10.55 -11.53
N PRO A 221 -12.18 11.58 -12.12
CA PRO A 221 -12.81 12.87 -12.40
C PRO A 221 -14.06 12.70 -13.25
N GLU A 222 -15.14 13.42 -12.92
CA GLU A 222 -16.40 13.39 -13.66
C GLU A 222 -16.18 13.74 -15.14
N GLY A 223 -16.79 12.96 -16.04
CA GLY A 223 -16.70 13.16 -17.48
C GLY A 223 -15.35 12.83 -18.10
N LEU A 224 -14.35 12.48 -17.34
CA LEU A 224 -13.01 12.11 -17.80
C LEU A 224 -12.39 13.20 -18.71
N PRO A 225 -12.21 14.45 -18.23
CA PRO A 225 -11.79 15.58 -19.06
C PRO A 225 -10.35 15.43 -19.54
N ASP A 226 -10.02 16.10 -20.66
CA ASP A 226 -8.63 16.29 -21.05
C ASP A 226 -7.88 17.08 -19.96
N GLY A 227 -6.63 16.67 -19.68
CA GLY A 227 -5.71 17.40 -18.82
C GLY A 227 -4.66 18.21 -19.61
N ILE A 228 -3.77 18.87 -18.87
CA ILE A 228 -2.65 19.61 -19.46
C ILE A 228 -1.51 18.61 -19.76
N PRO A 229 -1.11 18.42 -21.02
CA PRO A 229 -0.02 17.49 -21.35
C PRO A 229 1.30 17.89 -20.70
N GLY A 230 1.99 16.92 -20.11
CA GLY A 230 3.35 17.06 -19.64
C GLY A 230 4.40 16.86 -20.75
N GLU A 231 5.66 16.65 -20.35
CA GLU A 231 6.79 16.46 -21.27
C GLU A 231 6.63 15.22 -22.18
N THR A 232 5.92 14.21 -21.73
CA THR A 232 5.63 12.98 -22.50
C THR A 232 4.57 13.16 -23.58
N GLY A 233 3.90 14.31 -23.64
CA GLY A 233 2.77 14.59 -24.52
C GLY A 233 1.42 14.08 -23.99
N TYR A 234 1.40 13.38 -22.84
CA TYR A 234 0.20 12.96 -22.15
C TYR A 234 -0.03 13.82 -20.90
N ALA A 235 -1.29 13.90 -20.47
CA ALA A 235 -1.69 14.57 -19.25
C ALA A 235 -1.71 13.61 -18.05
N ASP A 236 -1.49 14.12 -16.85
CA ASP A 236 -1.88 13.43 -15.63
C ASP A 236 -3.39 13.18 -15.64
N SER A 237 -3.80 12.02 -15.15
CA SER A 237 -5.22 11.63 -15.14
C SER A 237 -6.08 12.45 -14.17
N GLY A 238 -5.45 13.09 -13.17
CA GLY A 238 -6.15 13.79 -12.10
C GLY A 238 -6.98 12.87 -11.21
N CYS A 239 -6.71 11.56 -11.23
CA CYS A 239 -7.46 10.59 -10.43
C CYS A 239 -7.08 10.61 -8.94
N ALA A 240 -5.90 11.15 -8.58
CA ALA A 240 -5.47 11.22 -7.20
C ALA A 240 -6.45 12.05 -6.35
N ASN A 241 -6.97 11.44 -5.29
CA ASN A 241 -7.97 12.04 -4.39
C ASN A 241 -9.24 12.50 -5.13
N GLY A 242 -9.74 11.68 -6.06
CA GLY A 242 -10.89 11.99 -6.90
C GLY A 242 -12.18 12.29 -6.10
N PRO A 243 -13.21 12.85 -6.75
CA PRO A 243 -14.33 13.52 -6.07
C PRO A 243 -15.13 12.63 -5.12
N HIS A 244 -15.21 11.32 -5.36
CA HIS A 244 -16.03 10.39 -4.58
C HIS A 244 -15.20 9.43 -3.70
N VAL A 245 -13.86 9.56 -3.64
CA VAL A 245 -12.99 8.62 -2.93
C VAL A 245 -13.39 8.44 -1.46
N HIS A 246 -13.67 9.54 -0.75
CA HIS A 246 -14.08 9.50 0.66
C HIS A 246 -15.49 8.92 0.86
N GLU A 247 -16.39 9.05 -0.12
CA GLU A 247 -17.70 8.39 -0.08
C GLU A 247 -17.54 6.86 -0.18
N TYR A 248 -16.69 6.40 -1.09
CA TYR A 248 -16.41 4.98 -1.29
C TYR A 248 -15.70 4.36 -0.08
N LEU A 249 -14.74 5.07 0.51
CA LEU A 249 -14.04 4.59 1.71
C LEU A 249 -14.95 4.54 2.93
N LYS A 250 -15.85 5.52 3.11
CA LYS A 250 -16.87 5.46 4.16
C LYS A 250 -17.87 4.34 3.94
N GLU A 251 -18.23 4.05 2.68
CA GLU A 251 -19.07 2.89 2.37
C GLU A 251 -18.34 1.58 2.69
N MET A 252 -17.07 1.45 2.30
CA MET A 252 -16.20 0.32 2.63
C MET A 252 -16.08 0.13 4.15
N ASN A 253 -15.87 1.23 4.88
CA ASN A 253 -15.78 1.19 6.34
C ASN A 253 -17.08 0.63 6.95
N ARG A 254 -18.24 1.17 6.57
CA ARG A 254 -19.53 0.72 7.09
C ARG A 254 -19.89 -0.72 6.74
N LYS A 255 -19.50 -1.19 5.54
CA LYS A 255 -19.86 -2.54 5.04
C LYS A 255 -18.86 -3.62 5.39
N VAL A 256 -17.62 -3.23 5.70
CA VAL A 256 -16.53 -4.17 5.97
C VAL A 256 -15.73 -3.76 7.21
N LEU A 257 -14.94 -2.69 7.13
CA LEU A 257 -13.84 -2.45 8.07
C LEU A 257 -14.30 -2.28 9.52
N SER A 258 -15.45 -1.64 9.76
CA SER A 258 -15.98 -1.43 11.10
C SER A 258 -16.53 -2.70 11.76
N HIS A 259 -16.67 -3.80 11.03
CA HIS A 259 -17.16 -5.07 11.56
C HIS A 259 -16.06 -5.96 12.15
N TYR A 260 -14.79 -5.61 11.93
CA TYR A 260 -13.63 -6.40 12.34
C TYR A 260 -12.58 -5.51 13.01
N ASP A 261 -11.73 -6.10 13.85
CA ASP A 261 -10.60 -5.40 14.50
C ASP A 261 -9.36 -5.41 13.60
N LEU A 262 -9.36 -4.56 12.58
CA LEU A 262 -8.37 -4.54 11.51
C LEU A 262 -7.36 -3.39 11.67
N ILE A 263 -6.15 -3.61 11.11
CA ILE A 263 -5.24 -2.55 10.72
C ILE A 263 -5.41 -2.24 9.23
N THR A 264 -5.58 -0.97 8.87
CA THR A 264 -5.73 -0.55 7.48
C THR A 264 -4.79 0.61 7.13
N VAL A 265 -4.12 0.48 5.99
CA VAL A 265 -3.27 1.55 5.44
C VAL A 265 -3.52 1.68 3.95
N GLY A 266 -3.78 2.91 3.50
CA GLY A 266 -3.98 3.22 2.08
C GLY A 266 -2.71 3.75 1.43
N GLU A 267 -2.36 3.23 0.26
CA GLU A 267 -1.37 3.90 -0.57
C GLU A 267 -2.02 5.10 -1.25
N ALA A 268 -1.56 6.31 -0.90
CA ALA A 268 -2.16 7.55 -1.34
C ALA A 268 -1.12 8.43 -2.06
N ALA A 269 -0.81 8.07 -3.30
CA ALA A 269 0.03 8.89 -4.16
C ALA A 269 -0.60 10.28 -4.34
N GLY A 270 0.21 11.33 -4.22
CA GLY A 270 -0.27 12.71 -4.34
C GLY A 270 -1.12 13.22 -3.16
N VAL A 271 -1.18 12.51 -2.05
CA VAL A 271 -1.91 12.96 -0.86
C VAL A 271 -1.24 14.17 -0.21
N THR A 272 -2.03 15.20 0.04
CA THR A 272 -1.62 16.33 0.89
C THR A 272 -1.88 16.01 2.36
N LEU A 273 -1.29 16.80 3.25
CA LEU A 273 -1.53 16.67 4.69
C LEU A 273 -3.02 16.83 5.05
N GLU A 274 -3.73 17.71 4.37
CA GLU A 274 -5.17 17.93 4.61
C GLU A 274 -6.02 16.77 4.09
N GLU A 275 -5.67 16.18 2.95
CA GLU A 275 -6.33 14.96 2.46
C GLU A 275 -6.04 13.77 3.37
N ALA A 276 -4.81 13.60 3.83
CA ALA A 276 -4.45 12.52 4.76
C ALA A 276 -5.28 12.52 6.05
N LYS A 277 -5.65 13.70 6.55
CA LYS A 277 -6.55 13.82 7.71
C LYS A 277 -7.97 13.33 7.44
N LYS A 278 -8.41 13.34 6.19
CA LYS A 278 -9.72 12.79 5.81
C LYS A 278 -9.66 11.27 5.75
N TYR A 279 -8.66 10.71 5.03
CA TYR A 279 -8.46 9.27 4.91
C TYR A 279 -8.27 8.56 6.26
N ALA A 280 -7.53 9.18 7.15
CA ALA A 280 -7.12 8.60 8.43
C ALA A 280 -7.66 9.39 9.63
N ASN A 281 -8.89 9.89 9.50
CA ASN A 281 -9.54 10.67 10.54
C ASN A 281 -9.61 9.89 11.87
N ALA A 282 -9.34 10.57 12.96
CA ALA A 282 -9.40 10.00 14.31
C ALA A 282 -10.79 9.46 14.71
N ASP A 283 -11.86 9.83 13.98
CA ASP A 283 -13.19 9.26 14.16
C ASP A 283 -13.33 7.81 13.64
N GLY A 284 -12.32 7.32 12.90
CA GLY A 284 -12.30 5.95 12.36
C GLY A 284 -13.30 5.70 11.23
N SER A 285 -13.78 6.74 10.55
CA SER A 285 -14.82 6.62 9.52
C SER A 285 -14.32 6.09 8.17
N GLU A 286 -13.01 6.06 7.95
CA GLU A 286 -12.37 5.54 6.74
C GLU A 286 -11.25 4.54 7.11
N LEU A 287 -9.98 4.91 6.91
CA LEU A 287 -8.80 4.06 7.16
C LEU A 287 -8.13 4.42 8.49
N ASN A 288 -7.22 3.57 8.98
CA ASN A 288 -6.42 3.92 10.15
C ASN A 288 -5.28 4.87 9.83
N MET A 289 -4.66 4.73 8.63
CA MET A 289 -3.53 5.54 8.18
C MET A 289 -3.38 5.50 6.67
N VAL A 290 -2.52 6.37 6.13
CA VAL A 290 -2.13 6.35 4.70
C VAL A 290 -0.64 6.48 4.54
N PHE A 291 -0.08 5.86 3.50
CA PHE A 291 1.28 6.13 3.03
C PHE A 291 1.29 7.41 2.22
N GLN A 292 2.14 8.33 2.62
CA GLN A 292 2.51 9.52 1.87
C GLN A 292 3.94 9.36 1.33
N PHE A 293 4.26 10.03 0.23
CA PHE A 293 5.52 9.81 -0.50
C PHE A 293 6.45 11.04 -0.55
N GLU A 294 6.12 12.13 0.13
CA GLU A 294 6.94 13.35 0.04
C GLU A 294 8.38 13.14 0.52
N HIS A 295 8.57 12.37 1.59
CA HIS A 295 9.91 12.09 2.12
C HIS A 295 10.74 11.17 1.22
N THR A 296 10.12 10.51 0.24
CA THR A 296 10.80 9.71 -0.80
C THR A 296 10.96 10.46 -2.12
N GLY A 297 10.59 11.73 -2.15
CA GLY A 297 10.67 12.59 -3.33
C GLY A 297 9.44 12.57 -4.23
N GLY A 298 8.35 11.90 -3.81
CA GLY A 298 7.07 11.89 -4.51
C GLY A 298 6.01 12.66 -3.75
N GLY A 299 5.27 13.54 -4.40
CA GLY A 299 4.16 14.25 -3.78
C GLY A 299 4.05 15.70 -4.24
N PRO A 300 2.89 16.34 -4.00
CA PRO A 300 2.57 17.64 -4.58
C PRO A 300 3.43 18.79 -4.05
N GLU A 301 4.06 18.63 -2.91
CA GLU A 301 4.94 19.63 -2.30
C GLU A 301 6.42 19.18 -2.29
N ALA A 302 6.73 17.99 -2.80
CA ALA A 302 8.09 17.58 -3.05
C ALA A 302 8.61 18.31 -4.28
N ASP A 303 9.83 18.82 -4.17
CA ASP A 303 10.55 19.25 -5.36
C ASP A 303 10.79 17.99 -6.21
N ASN A 304 10.22 17.94 -7.43
CA ASN A 304 10.30 16.78 -8.34
C ASN A 304 11.75 16.35 -8.68
N HIS A 305 12.73 17.09 -8.21
CA HIS A 305 14.16 16.76 -8.35
C HIS A 305 14.70 15.68 -7.41
N TYR A 306 13.85 15.08 -6.57
CA TYR A 306 14.30 14.06 -5.60
C TYR A 306 13.55 12.72 -5.74
N GLY A 307 12.96 12.45 -6.88
CA GLY A 307 12.25 11.19 -7.17
C GLY A 307 13.19 9.98 -7.27
N LYS A 308 12.63 8.77 -7.17
CA LYS A 308 13.39 7.49 -7.16
C LYS A 308 14.31 7.25 -8.36
N TRP A 309 14.10 7.98 -9.45
CA TRP A 309 14.92 7.92 -10.68
C TRP A 309 15.93 9.04 -10.78
N ASP A 310 15.96 9.97 -9.82
CA ASP A 310 16.93 11.06 -9.81
C ASP A 310 18.26 10.62 -9.15
N SER A 311 19.36 11.14 -9.63
CA SER A 311 20.68 10.94 -9.02
C SER A 311 20.93 11.83 -7.80
N HIS A 312 20.11 12.87 -7.60
CA HIS A 312 20.25 13.83 -6.51
C HIS A 312 19.55 13.31 -5.24
N LYS A 313 20.31 13.20 -4.17
CA LYS A 313 19.77 12.87 -2.85
C LYS A 313 19.07 14.08 -2.24
N MET A 314 17.92 13.86 -1.62
CA MET A 314 17.21 14.89 -0.89
C MET A 314 18.09 15.45 0.24
N PRO A 315 18.29 16.78 0.32
CA PRO A 315 19.06 17.39 1.40
C PRO A 315 18.43 17.13 2.77
N LEU A 316 19.25 16.82 3.77
CA LEU A 316 18.77 16.53 5.12
C LEU A 316 17.84 17.62 5.71
N PRO A 317 18.07 18.94 5.51
CA PRO A 317 17.13 19.96 5.99
C PRO A 317 15.75 19.86 5.37
N VAL A 318 15.66 19.52 4.07
CA VAL A 318 14.39 19.32 3.35
C VAL A 318 13.67 18.10 3.92
N TRP A 319 14.37 16.98 4.02
CA TRP A 319 13.83 15.73 4.59
C TRP A 319 13.29 15.92 6.01
N LYS A 320 14.06 16.58 6.87
CA LYS A 320 13.63 16.93 8.24
C LYS A 320 12.39 17.81 8.25
N LYS A 321 12.31 18.80 7.37
CA LYS A 321 11.13 19.67 7.23
C LYS A 321 9.89 18.88 6.87
N ILE A 322 9.99 17.96 5.92
CA ILE A 322 8.88 17.09 5.51
C ILE A 322 8.43 16.23 6.69
N LEU A 323 9.34 15.48 7.31
CA LEU A 323 8.99 14.62 8.46
C LEU A 323 8.38 15.42 9.62
N SER A 324 8.94 16.57 9.97
CA SER A 324 8.40 17.42 11.04
C SER A 324 6.99 17.91 10.71
N ARG A 325 6.73 18.32 9.48
CA ARG A 325 5.40 18.77 9.03
C ARG A 325 4.36 17.66 9.16
N TRP A 326 4.68 16.44 8.73
CA TRP A 326 3.78 15.31 8.84
C TRP A 326 3.55 14.90 10.30
N GLN A 327 4.59 14.87 11.13
CA GLN A 327 4.45 14.58 12.56
C GLN A 327 3.53 15.59 13.27
N THR A 328 3.81 16.88 13.13
CA THR A 328 3.05 17.94 13.81
C THR A 328 1.66 18.15 13.19
N GLY A 329 1.53 17.97 11.89
CA GLY A 329 0.29 18.21 11.16
C GLY A 329 -0.80 17.15 11.40
N LEU A 330 -0.40 15.89 11.67
CA LEU A 330 -1.33 14.79 11.98
C LEU A 330 -1.60 14.66 13.48
N GLU A 331 -0.81 15.29 14.35
CA GLU A 331 -0.95 15.15 15.81
C GLU A 331 -2.39 15.45 16.27
N GLY A 332 -2.97 14.50 17.00
CA GLY A 332 -4.34 14.60 17.53
C GLY A 332 -5.47 14.57 16.49
N LYS A 333 -5.17 14.44 15.20
CA LYS A 333 -6.15 14.47 14.09
C LYS A 333 -6.18 13.17 13.29
N ALA A 334 -5.02 12.59 13.02
CA ALA A 334 -4.85 11.36 12.27
C ALA A 334 -3.60 10.62 12.76
N TRP A 335 -3.44 9.35 12.32
CA TRP A 335 -2.27 8.56 12.69
C TRP A 335 -1.32 8.41 11.51
N ASN A 336 -0.02 8.48 11.77
CA ASN A 336 1.02 8.42 10.77
C ASN A 336 1.44 6.96 10.48
N SER A 337 1.62 6.59 9.22
CA SER A 337 2.37 5.43 8.80
C SER A 337 3.81 5.85 8.50
N LEU A 338 4.78 5.10 9.00
CA LEU A 338 6.19 5.46 8.90
C LEU A 338 6.93 4.39 8.09
N PHE A 339 7.52 4.78 6.97
CA PHE A 339 8.37 3.89 6.16
C PHE A 339 9.53 4.67 5.54
N LEU A 340 10.60 3.98 5.20
CA LEU A 340 11.76 4.56 4.50
C LEU A 340 12.04 3.86 3.17
N SER A 341 11.59 2.64 3.01
CA SER A 341 11.64 1.86 1.77
C SER A 341 10.48 0.87 1.71
N ASN A 342 10.17 0.41 0.52
CA ASN A 342 9.25 -0.67 0.22
C ASN A 342 9.66 -1.33 -1.10
N HIS A 343 8.80 -2.18 -1.69
CA HIS A 343 9.06 -2.85 -2.96
C HIS A 343 9.18 -1.89 -4.17
N ASP A 344 8.66 -0.65 -4.06
CA ASP A 344 8.70 0.38 -5.12
C ASP A 344 9.78 1.43 -4.93
N GLN A 345 10.42 1.48 -3.76
CA GLN A 345 11.38 2.50 -3.40
C GLN A 345 12.81 1.93 -3.31
N PRO A 346 13.83 2.74 -3.60
CA PRO A 346 15.21 2.35 -3.36
C PRO A 346 15.44 1.97 -1.90
N ARG A 347 16.49 1.16 -1.64
CA ARG A 347 16.88 0.82 -0.28
C ARG A 347 17.19 2.09 0.53
N SER A 348 16.64 2.18 1.73
CA SER A 348 16.73 3.36 2.59
C SER A 348 18.16 3.82 2.85
N VAL A 349 19.08 2.87 3.07
CA VAL A 349 20.50 3.20 3.32
C VAL A 349 21.19 3.80 2.11
N SER A 350 20.89 3.28 0.91
CA SER A 350 21.46 3.82 -0.32
C SER A 350 20.88 5.19 -0.65
N TRP A 351 19.60 5.42 -0.33
CA TRP A 351 18.89 6.65 -0.68
C TRP A 351 19.13 7.76 0.36
N PHE A 352 18.93 7.50 1.64
CA PHE A 352 19.02 8.50 2.71
C PHE A 352 20.36 8.49 3.46
N GLY A 353 21.12 7.41 3.38
CA GLY A 353 22.35 7.20 4.12
C GLY A 353 23.59 7.16 3.25
N ASN A 354 24.59 6.43 3.75
CA ASN A 354 25.81 6.09 3.06
C ASN A 354 25.98 4.58 3.07
N ASP A 355 25.90 3.94 1.91
CA ASP A 355 25.94 2.49 1.71
C ASP A 355 27.36 1.94 1.44
N SER A 356 28.39 2.79 1.53
CA SER A 356 29.78 2.31 1.52
C SER A 356 30.02 1.34 2.68
N GLU A 357 30.92 0.41 2.51
CA GLU A 357 31.25 -0.61 3.50
C GLU A 357 31.52 -0.02 4.89
N GLN A 358 32.23 1.10 4.96
CA GLN A 358 32.58 1.79 6.20
C GLN A 358 31.37 2.37 6.95
N TYR A 359 30.35 2.88 6.23
CA TYR A 359 29.27 3.67 6.86
C TYR A 359 27.89 3.01 6.78
N ARG A 360 27.73 1.93 6.03
CA ARG A 360 26.45 1.27 5.80
C ARG A 360 25.74 0.88 7.10
N GLU A 361 26.46 0.25 8.00
CA GLU A 361 25.90 -0.21 9.28
C GLU A 361 25.46 0.95 10.17
N ILE A 362 26.28 1.97 10.28
CA ILE A 362 25.95 3.17 11.08
C ILE A 362 24.77 3.91 10.47
N SER A 363 24.74 4.03 9.14
CA SER A 363 23.59 4.62 8.43
C SER A 363 22.30 3.83 8.66
N ALA A 364 22.34 2.50 8.57
CA ALA A 364 21.19 1.65 8.84
C ALA A 364 20.67 1.80 10.27
N LYS A 365 21.56 1.82 11.26
CA LYS A 365 21.20 2.04 12.67
C LYS A 365 20.55 3.41 12.88
N MET A 366 21.13 4.46 12.32
CA MET A 366 20.61 5.81 12.42
C MET A 366 19.20 5.91 11.80
N LEU A 367 19.02 5.38 10.59
CA LEU A 367 17.74 5.40 9.90
C LEU A 367 16.68 4.58 10.64
N GLY A 368 17.02 3.38 11.10
CA GLY A 368 16.13 2.54 11.92
C GLY A 368 15.74 3.24 13.24
N THR A 369 16.68 3.87 13.92
CA THR A 369 16.38 4.66 15.12
C THR A 369 15.46 5.83 14.81
N CYS A 370 15.74 6.59 13.74
CA CYS A 370 14.88 7.69 13.31
C CYS A 370 13.45 7.22 13.03
N LEU A 371 13.27 6.14 12.27
CA LEU A 371 11.97 5.58 11.95
C LEU A 371 11.16 5.22 13.19
N HIS A 372 11.76 4.48 14.12
CA HIS A 372 11.09 3.94 15.30
C HIS A 372 10.90 4.96 16.44
N MET A 373 11.57 6.11 16.40
CA MET A 373 11.44 7.17 17.42
C MET A 373 10.43 8.26 17.03
N MET A 374 9.86 8.20 15.84
CA MET A 374 8.76 9.07 15.42
C MET A 374 7.40 8.51 15.87
N GLN A 375 6.40 9.39 16.03
CA GLN A 375 5.03 8.98 16.33
C GLN A 375 4.36 8.43 15.09
N GLY A 376 3.94 7.17 15.13
CA GLY A 376 3.28 6.47 14.04
C GLY A 376 3.56 4.97 14.06
N THR A 377 2.91 4.23 13.18
CA THR A 377 3.15 2.80 12.99
C THR A 377 4.30 2.60 12.02
N PRO A 378 5.45 2.01 12.43
CA PRO A 378 6.57 1.77 11.54
C PRO A 378 6.35 0.56 10.63
N TYR A 379 6.70 0.73 9.36
CA TYR A 379 6.71 -0.30 8.31
C TYR A 379 8.15 -0.57 7.89
N VAL A 380 8.59 -1.81 8.06
CA VAL A 380 9.95 -2.27 7.75
C VAL A 380 9.89 -3.19 6.54
N TYR A 381 10.63 -2.88 5.49
CA TYR A 381 10.68 -3.73 4.31
C TYR A 381 11.68 -4.88 4.51
N GLN A 382 11.35 -6.07 3.97
CA GLN A 382 12.27 -7.21 3.99
C GLN A 382 13.67 -6.82 3.50
N GLY A 383 14.71 -7.27 4.21
CA GLY A 383 16.10 -6.93 3.90
C GLY A 383 16.63 -5.62 4.46
N ASP A 384 15.78 -4.68 4.90
CA ASP A 384 16.22 -3.39 5.45
C ASP A 384 17.07 -3.57 6.72
N ARG A 385 16.78 -4.58 7.52
CA ARG A 385 17.58 -4.93 8.71
C ARG A 385 19.04 -5.23 8.35
N LYS A 386 19.28 -5.88 7.22
CA LYS A 386 20.62 -6.23 6.75
C LYS A 386 21.26 -5.13 5.90
N SER A 387 20.54 -4.01 5.66
CA SER A 387 20.93 -2.93 4.74
C SER A 387 21.45 -3.43 3.38
N THR A 388 20.84 -4.48 2.91
CA THR A 388 21.10 -5.32 1.76
C THR A 388 22.31 -5.01 0.87
N ARG A 389 23.40 -5.65 1.14
CA ARG A 389 24.19 -6.49 0.23
C ARG A 389 24.49 -7.75 1.00
N LEU A 390 24.38 -8.91 0.36
CA LEU A 390 24.60 -10.23 0.92
C LEU A 390 25.69 -10.25 2.01
N ASN A 391 25.29 -10.73 3.19
CA ASN A 391 26.10 -11.14 4.34
C ASN A 391 26.29 -10.16 5.50
N SER A 392 25.79 -10.64 6.58
CA SER A 392 26.23 -10.68 7.98
C SER A 392 25.61 -9.71 8.98
N SER A 393 25.19 -10.34 10.04
CA SER A 393 25.00 -9.97 11.45
C SER A 393 23.67 -9.33 11.91
N HIS A 394 23.13 -9.99 12.86
CA HIS A 394 21.79 -10.16 13.38
C HIS A 394 21.28 -9.13 14.42
N HIS A 395 21.79 -7.90 14.59
CA HIS A 395 21.56 -7.19 15.85
C HIS A 395 20.86 -5.82 15.86
N PHE A 396 20.41 -5.21 14.75
CA PHE A 396 20.17 -3.77 14.75
C PHE A 396 18.72 -3.30 14.86
N ILE A 397 17.77 -3.93 14.19
CA ILE A 397 16.35 -3.55 14.35
C ILE A 397 15.78 -4.11 15.66
N SER A 398 16.22 -5.29 16.09
CA SER A 398 15.83 -5.87 17.37
C SER A 398 16.06 -4.93 18.54
N TYR A 399 17.14 -4.12 18.50
CA TYR A 399 17.43 -3.18 19.58
C TYR A 399 16.49 -1.98 19.59
N ALA A 400 16.18 -1.41 18.44
CA ALA A 400 15.25 -0.29 18.33
C ALA A 400 13.82 -0.70 18.70
N VAL A 401 13.34 -1.84 18.18
CA VAL A 401 12.01 -2.39 18.53
C VAL A 401 11.93 -2.77 20.01
N PHE A 402 12.99 -3.34 20.58
CA PHE A 402 13.05 -3.71 22.00
C PHE A 402 13.04 -2.48 22.94
N CYS A 403 13.66 -1.37 22.55
CA CYS A 403 13.66 -0.15 23.34
C CYS A 403 12.29 0.56 23.36
N LEU A 404 11.46 0.37 22.34
CA LEU A 404 10.13 0.99 22.25
C LEU A 404 9.05 0.20 23.01
N LYS A 405 9.26 -1.10 23.26
CA LYS A 405 8.30 -1.96 24.01
C LYS A 405 8.51 -1.94 25.53
N LYS A 406 9.47 -1.17 26.05
CA LYS A 406 9.66 -0.89 27.47
C LYS A 406 9.15 0.50 27.83
#